data_5fedd8a93d9cddf2b6e31b8844b13385
#
_entry.id   5fedd8a93d9cddf2b6e31b8844b13385
#
_cell.length_a   1.000
_cell.length_b   1.000
_cell.length_c   1.000
_cell.angle_alpha   90.00
_cell.angle_beta   90.00
_cell.angle_gamma   90.00
#
_symmetry.space_group_name_H-M   'P 1'
#
loop_
_entity.id
_entity.type
_entity.pdbx_description
1 polymer ?
#
loop_
_entity_poly.entity_id
_entity_poly.type
_entity_poly.pdbx_seq_one_letter_code
_entity_poly.pdbx_strand_id
1 'polypeptide(L)'
;IPLAERIRPTSLDELLGQEHLVGNGSILRKAIENGKIPSMIFWGPPGTGKTSIANIIANSLKVPFFQLSAISAGVKDVREIIELAKTKPGAILFIDEIHRFNKGQQDALLGAVEKGIITLIGATTENPSFEVNSALLSRCQVYVLKSLNEEQLIKLLQSAIDKDEILKTKKIKL
;
A
#
# COMPACT_ATOMS: atom_id res chain seq x y z
N ILE A 1 20.05 0.40 -8.16
CA ILE A 1 18.62 0.32 -7.85
C ILE A 1 17.94 -0.60 -8.87
N PRO A 2 17.15 -1.59 -8.44
CA PRO A 2 16.45 -2.50 -9.35
C PRO A 2 15.47 -1.76 -10.28
N LEU A 3 15.28 -2.29 -11.50
CA LEU A 3 14.37 -1.68 -12.48
C LEU A 3 12.96 -1.49 -11.93
N ALA A 4 12.41 -2.50 -11.27
CA ALA A 4 11.06 -2.43 -10.72
C ALA A 4 10.87 -1.26 -9.75
N GLU A 5 11.90 -0.92 -9.01
CA GLU A 5 11.89 0.21 -8.09
C GLU A 5 12.05 1.55 -8.82
N ARG A 6 12.90 1.60 -9.86
CA ARG A 6 13.10 2.82 -10.65
C ARG A 6 11.85 3.24 -11.42
N ILE A 7 11.02 2.28 -11.86
CA ILE A 7 9.80 2.53 -12.64
C ILE A 7 8.52 2.47 -11.81
N ARG A 8 8.64 2.38 -10.48
CA ARG A 8 7.46 2.32 -9.60
C ARG A 8 6.56 3.54 -9.85
N PRO A 9 5.23 3.34 -9.98
CA PRO A 9 4.30 4.47 -10.17
C PRO A 9 4.43 5.51 -9.06
N THR A 10 4.34 6.77 -9.43
CA THR A 10 4.36 7.91 -8.50
C THR A 10 3.03 8.63 -8.43
N SER A 11 2.09 8.28 -9.30
CA SER A 11 0.71 8.80 -9.29
C SER A 11 -0.28 7.67 -9.53
N LEU A 12 -1.54 7.89 -9.18
CA LEU A 12 -2.60 6.91 -9.42
C LEU A 12 -2.80 6.61 -10.91
N ASP A 13 -2.57 7.60 -11.77
CA ASP A 13 -2.74 7.44 -13.22
C ASP A 13 -1.69 6.53 -13.85
N GLU A 14 -0.52 6.40 -13.22
CA GLU A 14 0.54 5.50 -13.68
C GLU A 14 0.32 4.05 -13.27
N LEU A 15 -0.65 3.79 -12.37
CA LEU A 15 -0.90 2.46 -11.84
C LEU A 15 -1.72 1.63 -12.83
N LEU A 16 -1.19 0.48 -13.22
CA LEU A 16 -1.84 -0.44 -14.16
C LEU A 16 -2.55 -1.57 -13.45
N GLY A 17 -3.68 -2.01 -14.00
CA GLY A 17 -4.43 -3.19 -13.52
C GLY A 17 -5.37 -2.93 -12.36
N GLN A 18 -5.38 -1.72 -11.79
CA GLN A 18 -6.17 -1.39 -10.61
C GLN A 18 -7.20 -0.29 -10.87
N GLU A 19 -7.65 -0.14 -12.10
CA GLU A 19 -8.59 0.92 -12.51
C GLU A 19 -9.90 0.88 -11.73
N HIS A 20 -10.32 -0.30 -11.30
CA HIS A 20 -11.51 -0.47 -10.46
C HIS A 20 -11.38 0.21 -9.07
N LEU A 21 -10.15 0.41 -8.59
CA LEU A 21 -9.87 1.06 -7.30
C LEU A 21 -9.47 2.51 -7.45
N VAL A 22 -8.62 2.82 -8.42
CA VAL A 22 -7.94 4.11 -8.53
C VAL A 22 -8.34 4.92 -9.77
N GLY A 23 -9.19 4.37 -10.62
CA GLY A 23 -9.73 5.08 -11.78
C GLY A 23 -10.59 6.27 -11.37
N ASN A 24 -10.83 7.19 -12.31
CA ASN A 24 -11.66 8.35 -12.06
C ASN A 24 -13.04 7.95 -11.55
N GLY A 25 -13.49 8.60 -10.48
CA GLY A 25 -14.79 8.32 -9.87
C GLY A 25 -14.83 7.14 -8.91
N SER A 26 -13.72 6.40 -8.73
CA SER A 26 -13.66 5.33 -7.74
C SER A 26 -13.76 5.88 -6.31
N ILE A 27 -14.26 5.05 -5.39
CA ILE A 27 -14.40 5.44 -3.97
C ILE A 27 -13.04 5.79 -3.36
N LEU A 28 -12.01 5.01 -3.66
CA LEU A 28 -10.67 5.25 -3.12
C LEU A 28 -10.09 6.58 -3.65
N ARG A 29 -10.20 6.86 -4.94
CA ARG A 29 -9.74 8.12 -5.50
C ARG A 29 -10.47 9.32 -4.89
N LYS A 30 -11.78 9.22 -4.71
CA LYS A 30 -12.57 10.27 -4.06
C LYS A 30 -12.14 10.53 -2.63
N ALA A 31 -11.87 9.46 -1.86
CA ALA A 31 -11.39 9.57 -0.49
C ALA A 31 -10.05 10.29 -0.43
N ILE A 32 -9.13 9.96 -1.34
CA ILE A 32 -7.82 10.63 -1.44
C ILE A 32 -7.98 12.10 -1.78
N GLU A 33 -8.82 12.42 -2.75
CA GLU A 33 -9.10 13.82 -3.16
C GLU A 33 -9.71 14.64 -2.02
N ASN A 34 -10.53 14.01 -1.17
CA ASN A 34 -11.14 14.66 0.00
C ASN A 34 -10.19 14.79 1.20
N GLY A 35 -8.99 14.23 1.12
CA GLY A 35 -7.98 14.33 2.18
C GLY A 35 -8.20 13.43 3.39
N LYS A 36 -9.20 12.56 3.34
CA LYS A 36 -9.51 11.61 4.42
C LYS A 36 -9.64 10.20 3.87
N ILE A 37 -8.84 9.29 4.39
CA ILE A 37 -8.92 7.87 4.04
C ILE A 37 -9.21 7.03 5.28
N PRO A 38 -9.95 5.93 5.15
CA PRO A 38 -10.08 4.96 6.22
C PRO A 38 -8.81 4.11 6.31
N SER A 39 -8.62 3.42 7.42
CA SER A 39 -7.67 2.30 7.45
C SER A 39 -8.12 1.23 6.46
N MET A 40 -7.18 0.57 5.81
CA MET A 40 -7.49 -0.35 4.73
C MET A 40 -6.53 -1.52 4.65
N ILE A 41 -6.98 -2.57 3.99
CA ILE A 41 -6.16 -3.75 3.70
C ILE A 41 -6.20 -3.99 2.20
N PHE A 42 -5.04 -4.08 1.60
CA PHE A 42 -4.87 -4.45 0.20
C PHE A 42 -4.57 -5.94 0.10
N TRP A 43 -5.46 -6.67 -0.53
CA TRP A 43 -5.34 -8.10 -0.73
C TRP A 43 -5.14 -8.42 -2.20
N GLY A 44 -4.06 -9.11 -2.51
CA GLY A 44 -3.78 -9.54 -3.88
C GLY A 44 -2.42 -10.19 -4.03
N PRO A 45 -2.17 -10.80 -5.19
CA PRO A 45 -0.88 -11.43 -5.48
C PRO A 45 0.28 -10.44 -5.42
N PRO A 46 1.53 -10.93 -5.32
CA PRO A 46 2.70 -10.07 -5.43
C PRO A 46 2.71 -9.29 -6.76
N GLY A 47 3.26 -8.10 -6.75
CA GLY A 47 3.41 -7.29 -7.97
C GLY A 47 2.15 -6.57 -8.42
N THR A 48 1.12 -6.49 -7.59
CA THR A 48 -0.15 -5.80 -7.92
C THR A 48 -0.17 -4.31 -7.58
N GLY A 49 0.89 -3.79 -6.99
CA GLY A 49 1.02 -2.35 -6.70
C GLY A 49 0.62 -1.92 -5.29
N LYS A 50 0.53 -2.84 -4.34
CA LYS A 50 0.12 -2.53 -2.95
C LYS A 50 0.99 -1.45 -2.31
N THR A 51 2.31 -1.60 -2.38
CA THR A 51 3.26 -0.62 -1.84
C THR A 51 3.18 0.70 -2.58
N SER A 52 3.07 0.66 -3.91
CA SER A 52 2.98 1.85 -4.75
C SER A 52 1.73 2.68 -4.42
N ILE A 53 0.59 2.04 -4.25
CA ILE A 53 -0.65 2.72 -3.87
C ILE A 53 -0.49 3.41 -2.51
N ALA A 54 0.07 2.71 -1.52
CA ALA A 54 0.28 3.27 -0.19
C ALA A 54 1.18 4.51 -0.22
N ASN A 55 2.29 4.46 -0.96
CA ASN A 55 3.19 5.60 -1.14
C ASN A 55 2.50 6.78 -1.82
N ILE A 56 1.73 6.52 -2.87
CA ILE A 56 0.99 7.54 -3.60
C ILE A 56 -0.02 8.23 -2.68
N ILE A 57 -0.75 7.46 -1.87
CA ILE A 57 -1.72 8.00 -0.92
C ILE A 57 -1.01 8.94 0.07
N ALA A 58 0.09 8.49 0.66
CA ALA A 58 0.83 9.30 1.63
C ALA A 58 1.36 10.59 1.02
N ASN A 59 1.90 10.53 -0.19
CA ASN A 59 2.38 11.69 -0.92
C ASN A 59 1.24 12.67 -1.27
N SER A 60 0.10 12.14 -1.68
CA SER A 60 -1.08 12.95 -2.04
C SER A 60 -1.65 13.68 -0.83
N LEU A 61 -1.66 13.05 0.34
CA LEU A 61 -2.16 13.63 1.59
C LEU A 61 -1.10 14.46 2.32
N LYS A 62 0.17 14.38 1.89
CA LYS A 62 1.31 15.07 2.53
C LYS A 62 1.43 14.75 4.02
N VAL A 63 1.26 13.48 4.35
CA VAL A 63 1.35 12.99 5.73
C VAL A 63 2.59 12.12 5.92
N PRO A 64 3.09 11.98 7.15
CA PRO A 64 4.20 11.05 7.43
C PRO A 64 3.84 9.62 7.05
N PHE A 65 4.79 8.92 6.49
CA PHE A 65 4.65 7.54 6.04
C PHE A 65 5.67 6.66 6.74
N PHE A 66 5.18 5.68 7.49
CA PHE A 66 5.99 4.67 8.13
C PHE A 66 5.75 3.32 7.48
N GLN A 67 6.78 2.52 7.34
CA GLN A 67 6.69 1.21 6.71
C GLN A 67 7.33 0.13 7.58
N LEU A 68 6.62 -0.98 7.75
CA LEU A 68 7.12 -2.18 8.41
C LEU A 68 6.82 -3.40 7.55
N SER A 69 7.71 -4.40 7.63
CA SER A 69 7.41 -5.74 7.14
C SER A 69 7.07 -6.64 8.32
N ALA A 70 5.91 -7.29 8.28
CA ALA A 70 5.49 -8.18 9.34
C ALA A 70 6.37 -9.44 9.46
N ILE A 71 7.17 -9.73 8.43
CA ILE A 71 8.12 -10.85 8.47
C ILE A 71 9.27 -10.57 9.44
N SER A 72 9.73 -9.32 9.52
CA SER A 72 10.90 -8.93 10.30
C SER A 72 10.61 -8.06 11.53
N ALA A 73 9.45 -7.41 11.59
CA ALA A 73 9.12 -6.51 12.68
C ALA A 73 8.59 -7.24 13.90
N GLY A 74 9.03 -6.80 15.09
CA GLY A 74 8.52 -7.26 16.37
C GLY A 74 7.47 -6.29 16.96
N VAL A 75 6.90 -6.66 18.10
CA VAL A 75 5.95 -5.79 18.84
C VAL A 75 6.60 -4.46 19.20
N LYS A 76 7.88 -4.48 19.56
CA LYS A 76 8.64 -3.27 19.90
C LYS A 76 8.68 -2.28 18.75
N ASP A 77 8.91 -2.76 17.51
CA ASP A 77 8.95 -1.90 16.32
C ASP A 77 7.60 -1.23 16.08
N VAL A 78 6.51 -1.96 16.23
CA VAL A 78 5.15 -1.43 16.12
C VAL A 78 4.91 -0.34 17.15
N ARG A 79 5.25 -0.59 18.41
CA ARG A 79 5.06 0.37 19.51
C ARG A 79 5.87 1.65 19.33
N GLU A 80 7.11 1.53 18.87
CA GLU A 80 7.97 2.69 18.60
C GLU A 80 7.36 3.60 17.54
N ILE A 81 6.83 3.02 16.46
CA ILE A 81 6.18 3.80 15.41
C ILE A 81 4.90 4.46 15.93
N ILE A 82 4.10 3.76 16.71
CA ILE A 82 2.90 4.33 17.32
C ILE A 82 3.24 5.53 18.19
N GLU A 83 4.30 5.44 18.99
CA GLU A 83 4.76 6.57 19.81
C GLU A 83 5.21 7.77 18.96
N LEU A 84 5.95 7.52 17.88
CA LEU A 84 6.34 8.58 16.95
C LEU A 84 5.12 9.21 16.27
N ALA A 85 4.13 8.41 15.91
CA ALA A 85 2.92 8.88 15.24
C ALA A 85 2.04 9.77 16.12
N LYS A 86 2.11 9.63 17.45
CA LYS A 86 1.34 10.47 18.37
C LYS A 86 1.59 11.96 18.21
N THR A 87 2.79 12.34 17.77
CA THR A 87 3.17 13.74 17.54
C THR A 87 3.02 14.17 16.08
N LYS A 88 2.53 13.27 15.21
CA LYS A 88 2.44 13.50 13.76
C LYS A 88 1.04 13.15 13.26
N PRO A 89 0.07 14.08 13.37
CA PRO A 89 -1.31 13.81 12.99
C PRO A 89 -1.44 13.30 11.55
N GLY A 90 -2.31 12.30 11.35
CA GLY A 90 -2.59 11.74 10.04
C GLY A 90 -1.54 10.77 9.51
N ALA A 91 -0.56 10.39 10.33
CA ALA A 91 0.48 9.45 9.91
C ALA A 91 -0.09 8.14 9.39
N ILE A 92 0.48 7.66 8.29
CA ILE A 92 0.12 6.37 7.69
C ILE A 92 1.19 5.35 8.07
N LEU A 93 0.74 4.20 8.58
CA LEU A 93 1.60 3.04 8.79
C LEU A 93 1.24 1.98 7.76
N PHE A 94 2.16 1.71 6.85
CA PHE A 94 2.06 0.63 5.88
C PHE A 94 2.72 -0.63 6.44
N ILE A 95 2.00 -1.75 6.44
CA ILE A 95 2.53 -3.03 6.91
C ILE A 95 2.41 -4.06 5.80
N ASP A 96 3.56 -4.47 5.28
CA ASP A 96 3.63 -5.54 4.30
C ASP A 96 3.51 -6.91 4.98
N GLU A 97 2.81 -7.82 4.33
CA GLU A 97 2.56 -9.18 4.83
C GLU A 97 1.89 -9.18 6.23
N ILE A 98 0.89 -8.32 6.43
CA ILE A 98 0.23 -8.10 7.74
C ILE A 98 -0.30 -9.40 8.38
N HIS A 99 -0.64 -10.40 7.55
CA HIS A 99 -1.10 -11.71 8.03
C HIS A 99 -0.04 -12.46 8.87
N ARG A 100 1.23 -12.04 8.78
CA ARG A 100 2.34 -12.62 9.56
C ARG A 100 2.42 -12.08 10.98
N PHE A 101 1.71 -11.01 11.29
CA PHE A 101 1.70 -10.48 12.66
C PHE A 101 0.95 -11.43 13.60
N ASN A 102 1.52 -11.61 14.80
CA ASN A 102 0.86 -12.36 15.85
C ASN A 102 -0.26 -11.53 16.51
N LYS A 103 -0.98 -12.17 17.45
CA LYS A 103 -2.09 -11.53 18.15
C LYS A 103 -1.67 -10.25 18.87
N GLY A 104 -0.54 -10.26 19.58
CA GLY A 104 -0.07 -9.09 20.32
C GLY A 104 0.25 -7.90 19.44
N GLN A 105 0.83 -8.14 18.28
CA GLN A 105 1.13 -7.11 17.29
C GLN A 105 -0.17 -6.55 16.69
N GLN A 106 -1.12 -7.41 16.36
CA GLN A 106 -2.42 -6.98 15.84
C GLN A 106 -3.22 -6.20 16.88
N ASP A 107 -3.17 -6.60 18.14
CA ASP A 107 -3.84 -5.88 19.24
C ASP A 107 -3.25 -4.46 19.43
N ALA A 108 -1.94 -4.31 19.32
CA ALA A 108 -1.29 -2.99 19.38
C ALA A 108 -1.74 -2.08 18.24
N LEU A 109 -1.84 -2.63 17.03
CA LEU A 109 -2.36 -1.89 15.88
C LEU A 109 -3.81 -1.49 16.07
N LEU A 110 -4.65 -2.41 16.57
CA LEU A 110 -6.07 -2.15 16.83
C LEU A 110 -6.24 -0.96 17.75
N GLY A 111 -5.51 -0.91 18.85
CA GLY A 111 -5.56 0.22 19.79
C GLY A 111 -5.20 1.55 19.13
N ALA A 112 -4.15 1.58 18.33
CA ALA A 112 -3.71 2.79 17.64
C ALA A 112 -4.70 3.26 16.56
N VAL A 113 -5.30 2.33 15.84
CA VAL A 113 -6.32 2.62 14.82
C VAL A 113 -7.60 3.16 15.48
N GLU A 114 -8.06 2.52 16.56
CA GLU A 114 -9.26 2.96 17.29
C GLU A 114 -9.12 4.37 17.87
N LYS A 115 -7.93 4.71 18.34
CA LYS A 115 -7.65 6.04 18.90
C LYS A 115 -7.34 7.10 17.83
N GLY A 116 -7.28 6.71 16.57
CA GLY A 116 -6.95 7.63 15.49
C GLY A 116 -5.49 8.10 15.47
N ILE A 117 -4.60 7.38 16.15
CA ILE A 117 -3.17 7.72 16.19
C ILE A 117 -2.52 7.48 14.83
N ILE A 118 -2.91 6.39 14.17
CA ILE A 118 -2.43 6.04 12.83
C ILE A 118 -3.60 5.72 11.92
N THR A 119 -3.37 5.89 10.62
CA THR A 119 -4.16 5.26 9.57
C THR A 119 -3.37 4.05 9.07
N LEU A 120 -3.96 2.87 9.21
CA LEU A 120 -3.31 1.62 8.80
C LEU A 120 -3.56 1.34 7.33
N ILE A 121 -2.51 0.98 6.61
CA ILE A 121 -2.62 0.33 5.31
C ILE A 121 -1.88 -1.00 5.39
N GLY A 122 -2.63 -2.08 5.49
CA GLY A 122 -2.06 -3.42 5.50
C GLY A 122 -2.04 -4.01 4.09
N ALA A 123 -0.99 -4.77 3.78
CA ALA A 123 -0.90 -5.51 2.53
C ALA A 123 -0.78 -7.00 2.84
N THR A 124 -1.49 -7.82 2.07
CA THR A 124 -1.45 -9.27 2.24
C THR A 124 -1.66 -10.00 0.92
N THR A 125 -1.03 -11.15 0.79
CA THR A 125 -1.26 -12.11 -0.29
C THR A 125 -2.30 -13.16 0.11
N GLU A 126 -2.64 -13.23 1.41
CA GLU A 126 -3.58 -14.20 1.97
C GLU A 126 -4.94 -13.58 2.21
N ASN A 127 -5.99 -14.41 2.22
CA ASN A 127 -7.34 -13.90 2.51
C ASN A 127 -7.39 -13.33 3.94
N PRO A 128 -7.61 -12.01 4.10
CA PRO A 128 -7.57 -11.39 5.40
C PRO A 128 -8.67 -11.89 6.36
N SER A 129 -9.76 -12.44 5.85
CA SER A 129 -10.84 -13.01 6.68
C SER A 129 -10.36 -14.15 7.57
N PHE A 130 -9.30 -14.86 7.18
CA PHE A 130 -8.76 -15.99 7.92
C PHE A 130 -7.53 -15.64 8.75
N GLU A 131 -6.77 -14.63 8.33
CA GLU A 131 -5.43 -14.37 8.85
C GLU A 131 -5.32 -13.08 9.66
N VAL A 132 -6.27 -12.18 9.52
CA VAL A 132 -6.30 -10.91 10.25
C VAL A 132 -7.35 -10.98 11.36
N ASN A 133 -6.99 -10.50 12.55
CA ASN A 133 -7.92 -10.41 13.69
C ASN A 133 -9.22 -9.71 13.26
N SER A 134 -10.36 -10.31 13.59
CA SER A 134 -11.67 -9.80 13.19
C SER A 134 -11.97 -8.40 13.70
N ALA A 135 -11.50 -8.05 14.90
CA ALA A 135 -11.68 -6.72 15.46
C ALA A 135 -10.91 -5.66 14.66
N LEU A 136 -9.68 -5.99 14.25
CA LEU A 136 -8.89 -5.10 13.39
C LEU A 136 -9.49 -5.01 12.00
N LEU A 137 -9.87 -6.16 11.42
CA LEU A 137 -10.48 -6.23 10.09
C LEU A 137 -11.75 -5.41 10.00
N SER A 138 -12.59 -5.40 11.05
CA SER A 138 -13.85 -4.64 11.08
C SER A 138 -13.65 -3.12 11.03
N ARG A 139 -12.45 -2.65 11.32
CA ARG A 139 -12.10 -1.22 11.26
C ARG A 139 -11.41 -0.82 9.96
N CYS A 140 -11.26 -1.76 9.03
CA CYS A 140 -10.58 -1.54 7.78
C CYS A 140 -11.52 -1.76 6.60
N GLN A 141 -11.26 -1.05 5.50
CA GLN A 141 -11.83 -1.36 4.20
C GLN A 141 -10.89 -2.35 3.49
N VAL A 142 -11.46 -3.42 2.94
CA VAL A 142 -10.66 -4.40 2.19
C VAL A 142 -10.80 -4.11 0.70
N TYR A 143 -9.68 -3.94 0.04
CA TYR A 143 -9.60 -3.75 -1.41
C TYR A 143 -8.86 -4.91 -2.04
N VAL A 144 -9.48 -5.53 -3.04
CA VAL A 144 -8.88 -6.63 -3.78
C VAL A 144 -8.10 -6.08 -4.97
N LEU A 145 -6.82 -6.40 -5.04
CA LEU A 145 -5.95 -6.02 -6.14
C LEU A 145 -5.79 -7.20 -7.11
N LYS A 146 -5.68 -6.88 -8.39
CA LYS A 146 -5.64 -7.88 -9.45
C LYS A 146 -4.26 -7.94 -10.09
N SER A 147 -3.83 -9.13 -10.46
CA SER A 147 -2.64 -9.32 -11.29
C SER A 147 -2.82 -8.61 -12.64
N LEU A 148 -1.71 -8.16 -13.22
CA LEU A 148 -1.70 -7.59 -14.57
C LEU A 148 -2.05 -8.68 -15.58
N ASN A 149 -2.93 -8.37 -16.55
CA ASN A 149 -3.15 -9.23 -17.71
C ASN A 149 -2.01 -9.01 -18.73
N GLU A 150 -2.02 -9.77 -19.81
CA GLU A 150 -0.98 -9.70 -20.84
C GLU A 150 -0.86 -8.30 -21.46
N GLU A 151 -1.99 -7.67 -21.79
CA GLU A 151 -2.01 -6.32 -22.36
C GLU A 151 -1.42 -5.29 -21.40
N GLN A 152 -1.80 -5.34 -20.13
CA GLN A 152 -1.28 -4.45 -19.08
C GLN A 152 0.21 -4.68 -18.84
N LEU A 153 0.66 -5.95 -18.88
CA LEU A 153 2.07 -6.28 -18.73
C LEU A 153 2.90 -5.72 -19.89
N ILE A 154 2.40 -5.83 -21.12
CA ILE A 154 3.08 -5.23 -22.30
C ILE A 154 3.19 -3.72 -22.14
N LYS A 155 2.13 -3.05 -21.69
CA LYS A 155 2.15 -1.60 -21.42
C LYS A 155 3.17 -1.23 -20.37
N LEU A 156 3.28 -2.04 -19.30
CA LEU A 156 4.28 -1.82 -18.25
C LEU A 156 5.69 -1.94 -18.79
N LEU A 157 5.98 -2.98 -19.57
CA LEU A 157 7.29 -3.20 -20.17
C LEU A 157 7.65 -2.06 -21.15
N GLN A 158 6.71 -1.64 -21.98
CA GLN A 158 6.93 -0.52 -22.90
C GLN A 158 7.20 0.78 -22.13
N SER A 159 6.44 1.04 -21.08
CA SER A 159 6.65 2.20 -20.21
C SER A 159 8.03 2.19 -19.55
N ALA A 160 8.49 1.00 -19.11
CA ALA A 160 9.82 0.85 -18.52
C ALA A 160 10.93 1.19 -19.54
N ILE A 161 10.78 0.71 -20.77
CA ILE A 161 11.75 0.98 -21.85
C ILE A 161 11.80 2.46 -22.20
N ASP A 162 10.62 3.11 -22.28
CA ASP A 162 10.52 4.51 -22.70
C ASP A 162 10.93 5.50 -21.60
N LYS A 163 10.69 5.17 -20.34
CA LYS A 163 10.88 6.10 -19.22
C LYS A 163 12.13 5.85 -18.38
N ASP A 164 12.62 4.62 -18.32
CA ASP A 164 13.81 4.34 -17.52
C ASP A 164 15.07 4.92 -18.19
N GLU A 165 15.80 5.75 -17.47
CA GLU A 165 16.97 6.45 -17.98
C GLU A 165 18.04 5.50 -18.53
N ILE A 166 18.20 4.33 -17.92
CA ILE A 166 19.20 3.33 -18.36
C ILE A 166 18.73 2.59 -19.60
N LEU A 167 17.46 2.11 -19.60
CA LEU A 167 16.91 1.34 -20.72
C LEU A 167 16.66 2.19 -21.96
N LYS A 168 16.29 3.45 -21.80
CA LYS A 168 16.07 4.40 -22.88
C LYS A 168 17.29 4.54 -23.78
N THR A 169 18.49 4.50 -23.21
CA THR A 169 19.76 4.61 -23.97
C THR A 169 20.06 3.37 -24.80
N LYS A 170 19.44 2.23 -24.50
CA LYS A 170 19.70 0.95 -25.18
C LYS A 170 18.85 0.72 -26.42
N LYS A 171 17.90 1.61 -26.72
CA LYS A 171 17.01 1.55 -27.89
C LYS A 171 16.34 0.19 -28.11
N ILE A 172 15.79 -0.38 -27.03
CA ILE A 172 15.12 -1.68 -27.04
C ILE A 172 13.75 -1.56 -27.70
N LYS A 173 13.39 -2.56 -28.51
CA LYS A 173 12.06 -2.68 -29.12
C LYS A 173 11.40 -3.98 -28.63
N LEU A 174 10.10 -3.94 -28.39
CA LEU A 174 9.26 -5.11 -28.09
C LEU A 174 8.62 -5.65 -29.35
#